data_ab87dd05384efb2a835474ed2dd4e525
#
_entry.id   ab87dd05384efb2a835474ed2dd4e525
#
_cell.length_a   1.000
_cell.length_b   1.000
_cell.length_c   1.000
_cell.angle_alpha   90.00
_cell.angle_beta   90.00
_cell.angle_gamma   90.00
#
_symmetry.space_group_name_H-M   'P 1'
#
loop_
_entity.id
_entity.type
_entity.pdbx_description
1 polymer ?
#
loop_
_entity_poly.entity_id
_entity_poly.type
_entity_poly.pdbx_seq_one_letter_code
_entity_poly.pdbx_strand_id
1 'polypeptide(L)'
;MINKVAVYGSLREGFGNHRILEGSDKLGTHWVPGYEMFSLGAFPGVRKGNTHVFTEVYEVDADTMRRLDILEGYGGESEANFYDRTEVNTPYGDAFMYTLEGHRYKQSELVNSGNWAHFKTKLKDLI
;
A
#
# COMPACT_ATOMS: atom_id res chain seq x y z
N MET A 1 3.58 18.52 8.43
CA MET A 1 4.11 17.66 7.37
C MET A 1 3.76 16.20 7.67
N ILE A 2 3.26 15.47 6.68
CA ILE A 2 2.92 14.06 6.87
C ILE A 2 4.20 13.23 6.92
N ASN A 3 4.36 12.47 8.00
CA ASN A 3 5.50 11.57 8.20
C ASN A 3 5.06 10.12 8.45
N LYS A 4 3.85 9.77 7.99
CA LYS A 4 3.29 8.44 8.17
C LYS A 4 2.97 7.83 6.81
N VAL A 5 3.05 6.52 6.72
CA VAL A 5 2.72 5.78 5.51
C VAL A 5 1.81 4.59 5.87
N ALA A 6 0.78 4.38 5.06
CA ALA A 6 -0.13 3.25 5.17
C ALA A 6 0.23 2.27 4.06
N VAL A 7 0.80 1.14 4.42
CA VAL A 7 1.31 0.14 3.46
C VAL A 7 0.42 -1.09 3.45
N TYR A 8 0.15 -1.63 2.25
CA TYR A 8 -0.80 -2.72 2.09
C TYR A 8 -0.24 -3.94 1.36
N GLY A 9 0.98 -3.87 0.87
CA GLY A 9 1.57 -4.92 0.02
C GLY A 9 2.95 -5.36 0.50
N SER A 10 3.94 -5.30 -0.40
CA SER A 10 5.28 -5.85 -0.15
C SER A 10 6.06 -5.17 0.98
N LEU A 11 5.61 -4.00 1.43
CA LEU A 11 6.22 -3.28 2.55
C LEU A 11 5.71 -3.75 3.92
N ARG A 12 4.64 -4.56 3.97
CA ARG A 12 4.11 -5.09 5.22
C ARG A 12 5.06 -6.08 5.87
N GLU A 13 4.93 -6.26 7.20
CA GLU A 13 5.69 -7.26 7.93
C GLU A 13 5.55 -8.63 7.28
N GLY A 14 6.67 -9.33 7.13
CA GLY A 14 6.71 -10.65 6.51
C GLY A 14 6.86 -10.64 4.99
N PHE A 15 6.89 -9.48 4.36
CA PHE A 15 7.07 -9.36 2.92
C PHE A 15 8.44 -8.80 2.56
N GLY A 16 8.85 -9.00 1.30
CA GLY A 16 10.23 -8.80 0.86
C GLY A 16 10.79 -7.40 1.01
N ASN A 17 9.95 -6.36 0.89
CA ASN A 17 10.42 -4.98 0.96
C ASN A 17 10.27 -4.36 2.35
N HIS A 18 9.79 -5.11 3.33
CA HIS A 18 9.57 -4.60 4.69
C HIS A 18 10.86 -4.04 5.32
N ARG A 19 12.01 -4.55 4.92
CA ARG A 19 13.32 -4.09 5.43
C ARG A 19 13.52 -2.58 5.29
N ILE A 20 12.87 -1.93 4.31
CA ILE A 20 12.97 -0.47 4.14
C ILE A 20 12.38 0.26 5.35
N LEU A 21 11.42 -0.37 6.03
CA LEU A 21 10.76 0.18 7.21
C LEU A 21 11.45 -0.20 8.53
N GLU A 22 12.56 -0.93 8.49
CA GLU A 22 13.31 -1.26 9.71
C GLU A 22 13.77 0.03 10.40
N GLY A 23 13.55 0.08 11.71
CA GLY A 23 13.82 1.28 12.50
C GLY A 23 12.68 2.28 12.52
N SER A 24 11.64 2.09 11.70
CA SER A 24 10.44 2.90 11.74
C SER A 24 9.45 2.35 12.76
N ASP A 25 8.64 3.22 13.37
CA ASP A 25 7.66 2.80 14.38
C ASP A 25 6.38 2.35 13.72
N LYS A 26 5.99 1.10 13.94
CA LYS A 26 4.67 0.64 13.54
C LYS A 26 3.65 1.16 14.55
N LEU A 27 2.75 2.02 14.07
CA LEU A 27 1.71 2.63 14.91
C LEU A 27 0.51 1.72 15.11
N GLY A 28 0.22 0.87 14.15
CA GLY A 28 -0.89 -0.07 14.20
C GLY A 28 -1.36 -0.47 12.82
N THR A 29 -2.59 -0.92 12.73
CA THR A 29 -3.24 -1.33 11.48
C THR A 29 -4.49 -0.50 11.25
N HIS A 30 -4.94 -0.42 10.00
CA HIS A 30 -6.14 0.33 9.66
C HIS A 30 -6.72 -0.16 8.34
N TRP A 31 -8.04 -0.33 8.31
CA TRP A 31 -8.79 -0.57 7.08
C TRP A 31 -9.14 0.78 6.47
N VAL A 32 -8.52 1.13 5.34
CA VAL A 32 -8.77 2.40 4.65
C VAL A 32 -10.02 2.25 3.79
N PRO A 33 -11.10 2.99 4.08
CA PRO A 33 -12.33 2.89 3.29
C PRO A 33 -12.23 3.64 1.96
N GLY A 34 -13.08 3.27 1.02
CA GLY A 34 -13.18 3.97 -0.25
C GLY A 34 -12.16 3.55 -1.29
N TYR A 35 -11.54 2.39 -1.12
CA TYR A 35 -10.56 1.83 -2.04
C TYR A 35 -10.84 0.36 -2.31
N GLU A 36 -10.37 -0.14 -3.45
CA GLU A 36 -10.38 -1.55 -3.79
C GLU A 36 -8.97 -2.00 -4.16
N MET A 37 -8.67 -3.27 -3.90
CA MET A 37 -7.35 -3.86 -4.15
C MET A 37 -7.43 -4.85 -5.30
N PHE A 38 -6.39 -4.86 -6.12
CA PHE A 38 -6.25 -5.81 -7.22
C PHE A 38 -4.82 -6.34 -7.28
N SER A 39 -4.67 -7.54 -7.84
CA SER A 39 -3.38 -8.20 -7.95
C SER A 39 -2.71 -7.83 -9.27
N LEU A 40 -1.42 -7.46 -9.20
CA LEU A 40 -0.54 -7.31 -10.36
C LEU A 40 0.36 -8.53 -10.51
N GLY A 41 0.04 -9.62 -9.80
CA GLY A 41 0.83 -10.84 -9.77
C GLY A 41 1.70 -10.89 -8.53
N ALA A 42 2.90 -10.34 -8.59
CA ALA A 42 3.85 -10.36 -7.48
C ALA A 42 3.52 -9.35 -6.38
N PHE A 43 2.73 -8.33 -6.67
CA PHE A 43 2.38 -7.25 -5.74
C PHE A 43 1.00 -6.68 -6.06
N PRO A 44 0.36 -6.00 -5.10
CA PRO A 44 -0.97 -5.42 -5.30
C PRO A 44 -0.92 -3.97 -5.71
N GLY A 45 -2.05 -3.49 -6.24
CA GLY A 45 -2.35 -2.08 -6.37
C GLY A 45 -3.70 -1.77 -5.75
N VAL A 46 -3.95 -0.51 -5.43
CA VAL A 46 -5.24 -0.03 -4.94
C VAL A 46 -5.68 1.19 -5.72
N ARG A 47 -6.98 1.34 -5.87
CA ARG A 47 -7.59 2.51 -6.48
C ARG A 47 -8.93 2.79 -5.80
N LYS A 48 -9.49 3.96 -6.04
CA LYS A 48 -10.79 4.32 -5.48
C LYS A 48 -11.85 3.28 -5.85
N GLY A 49 -12.66 2.89 -4.88
CA GLY A 49 -13.71 1.88 -5.05
C GLY A 49 -14.67 1.90 -3.88
N ASN A 50 -15.51 0.87 -3.78
CA ASN A 50 -16.59 0.81 -2.80
C ASN A 50 -16.32 -0.14 -1.65
N THR A 51 -15.06 -0.48 -1.41
CA THR A 51 -14.68 -1.39 -0.35
C THR A 51 -13.62 -0.74 0.54
N HIS A 52 -12.79 -1.52 1.18
CA HIS A 52 -11.72 -1.02 2.02
C HIS A 52 -10.51 -1.94 1.93
N VAL A 53 -9.35 -1.38 2.23
CA VAL A 53 -8.08 -2.10 2.10
C VAL A 53 -7.35 -2.12 3.43
N PHE A 54 -6.77 -3.28 3.76
CA PHE A 54 -6.05 -3.46 5.02
C PHE A 54 -4.63 -2.90 4.90
N THR A 55 -4.24 -2.07 5.86
CA THR A 55 -2.94 -1.42 5.88
C THR A 55 -2.26 -1.59 7.24
N GLU A 56 -0.94 -1.49 7.23
CA GLU A 56 -0.11 -1.25 8.41
C GLU A 56 0.38 0.18 8.33
N VAL A 57 0.29 0.92 9.44
CA VAL A 57 0.64 2.34 9.47
C VAL A 57 1.95 2.50 10.23
N TYR A 58 2.92 3.18 9.57
CA TYR A 58 4.26 3.41 10.13
C TYR A 58 4.57 4.90 10.18
N GLU A 59 5.25 5.31 11.24
CA GLU A 59 5.86 6.62 11.30
C GLU A 59 7.30 6.51 10.77
N VAL A 60 7.65 7.36 9.79
CA VAL A 60 8.92 7.27 9.09
C VAL A 60 9.63 8.62 9.10
N ASP A 61 10.95 8.62 9.00
CA ASP A 61 11.71 9.86 8.82
C ASP A 61 11.73 10.27 7.34
N ALA A 62 12.27 11.45 7.07
CA ALA A 62 12.29 12.01 5.72
C ALA A 62 13.12 11.14 4.75
N ASP A 63 14.20 10.55 5.22
CA ASP A 63 15.04 9.68 4.40
C ASP A 63 14.30 8.41 4.01
N THR A 64 13.62 7.78 4.97
CA THR A 64 12.82 6.58 4.71
C THR A 64 11.69 6.89 3.73
N MET A 65 11.00 8.02 3.92
CA MET A 65 9.94 8.43 2.99
C MET A 65 10.46 8.56 1.57
N ARG A 66 11.64 9.16 1.40
CA ARG A 66 12.27 9.32 0.09
C ARG A 66 12.60 7.96 -0.54
N ARG A 67 13.10 7.01 0.26
CA ARG A 67 13.40 5.66 -0.23
C ARG A 67 12.13 4.91 -0.64
N LEU A 68 11.03 5.11 0.08
CA LEU A 68 9.73 4.54 -0.29
C LEU A 68 9.24 5.11 -1.61
N ASP A 69 9.34 6.43 -1.80
CA ASP A 69 8.95 7.08 -3.05
C ASP A 69 9.75 6.52 -4.23
N ILE A 70 11.05 6.33 -4.06
CA ILE A 70 11.91 5.74 -5.10
C ILE A 70 11.46 4.31 -5.42
N LEU A 71 11.23 3.49 -4.40
CA LEU A 71 10.80 2.10 -4.60
C LEU A 71 9.48 2.04 -5.37
N GLU A 72 8.54 2.92 -5.03
CA GLU A 72 7.21 2.93 -5.63
C GLU A 72 7.14 3.68 -6.96
N GLY A 73 8.24 4.28 -7.38
CA GLY A 73 8.31 5.02 -8.63
C GLY A 73 7.51 6.31 -8.61
N TYR A 74 7.51 7.00 -7.48
CA TYR A 74 6.82 8.27 -7.30
C TYR A 74 7.83 9.42 -7.25
N GLY A 75 7.74 10.35 -8.21
CA GLY A 75 8.64 11.50 -8.32
C GLY A 75 7.96 12.86 -8.09
N GLY A 76 6.68 12.87 -7.73
CA GLY A 76 5.93 14.09 -7.51
C GLY A 76 4.63 14.11 -8.31
N GLU A 77 3.72 15.02 -7.98
CA GLU A 77 2.39 15.07 -8.60
C GLU A 77 2.40 15.31 -10.10
N SER A 78 3.39 16.05 -10.60
CA SER A 78 3.48 16.40 -12.02
C SER A 78 4.29 15.40 -12.84
N GLU A 79 4.82 14.35 -12.22
CA GLU A 79 5.67 13.39 -12.88
C GLU A 79 4.88 12.17 -13.39
N ALA A 80 5.46 11.45 -14.35
CA ALA A 80 4.91 10.17 -14.82
C ALA A 80 5.33 9.08 -13.83
N ASN A 81 4.47 8.79 -12.87
CA ASN A 81 4.77 7.86 -11.78
C ASN A 81 4.26 6.46 -12.07
N PHE A 82 4.93 5.44 -11.51
CA PHE A 82 4.37 4.10 -11.50
C PHE A 82 3.20 4.05 -10.50
N TYR A 83 3.47 4.28 -9.21
CA TYR A 83 2.42 4.55 -8.21
C TYR A 83 2.30 6.04 -8.00
N ASP A 84 1.08 6.52 -7.80
CA ASP A 84 0.83 7.84 -7.25
C ASP A 84 0.81 7.75 -5.74
N ARG A 85 0.87 8.91 -5.06
CA ARG A 85 0.87 8.99 -3.61
C ARG A 85 -0.28 9.87 -3.18
N THR A 86 -1.19 9.33 -2.38
CA THR A 86 -2.36 10.06 -1.91
C THR A 86 -2.38 10.14 -0.39
N GLU A 87 -3.08 11.12 0.15
CA GLU A 87 -3.27 11.26 1.59
C GLU A 87 -4.51 10.50 2.01
N VAL A 88 -4.39 9.73 3.10
CA VAL A 88 -5.52 9.03 3.70
C VAL A 88 -5.56 9.34 5.20
N ASN A 89 -6.76 9.40 5.74
CA ASN A 89 -6.96 9.63 7.16
C ASN A 89 -6.88 8.28 7.89
N THR A 90 -6.16 8.24 9.00
CA THR A 90 -6.05 7.05 9.85
C THR A 90 -6.27 7.43 11.31
N PRO A 91 -6.53 6.44 12.19
CA PRO A 91 -6.63 6.71 13.63
C PRO A 91 -5.33 7.28 14.24
N TYR A 92 -4.22 7.17 13.51
CA TYR A 92 -2.89 7.61 13.97
C TYR A 92 -2.49 8.96 13.37
N GLY A 93 -3.36 9.55 12.55
CA GLY A 93 -3.12 10.80 11.81
C GLY A 93 -3.12 10.56 10.32
N ASP A 94 -2.91 11.62 9.55
CA ASP A 94 -2.86 11.52 8.10
C ASP A 94 -1.60 10.79 7.64
N ALA A 95 -1.77 9.91 6.66
CA ALA A 95 -0.70 9.09 6.12
C ALA A 95 -0.71 9.13 4.60
N PHE A 96 0.43 8.88 3.98
CA PHE A 96 0.50 8.65 2.54
C PHE A 96 0.23 7.18 2.23
N MET A 97 -0.50 6.96 1.13
CA MET A 97 -0.73 5.62 0.58
C MET A 97 -0.44 5.67 -0.92
N TYR A 98 0.27 4.67 -1.43
CA TYR A 98 0.58 4.60 -2.86
C TYR A 98 -0.58 3.96 -3.61
N THR A 99 -1.00 4.57 -4.72
CA THR A 99 -2.20 4.16 -5.46
C THR A 99 -1.91 3.99 -6.95
N LEU A 100 -2.78 3.25 -7.65
CA LEU A 100 -2.72 3.04 -9.10
C LEU A 100 -4.07 3.37 -9.74
N GLU A 101 -4.46 4.64 -9.72
CA GLU A 101 -5.79 5.08 -10.14
C GLU A 101 -6.09 4.82 -11.62
N GLY A 102 -5.11 4.98 -12.50
CA GLY A 102 -5.29 4.80 -13.93
C GLY A 102 -5.15 3.38 -14.43
N HIS A 103 -4.80 2.44 -13.56
CA HIS A 103 -4.54 1.07 -13.98
C HIS A 103 -5.82 0.31 -14.28
N ARG A 104 -5.82 -0.48 -15.36
CA ARG A 104 -6.91 -1.39 -15.71
C ARG A 104 -6.52 -2.82 -15.34
N TYR A 105 -7.47 -3.56 -14.78
CA TYR A 105 -7.26 -4.95 -14.39
C TYR A 105 -8.50 -5.77 -14.74
N LYS A 106 -8.32 -7.10 -14.78
CA LYS A 106 -9.42 -8.03 -14.97
C LYS A 106 -10.14 -8.27 -13.65
N GLN A 107 -11.43 -8.57 -13.71
CA GLN A 107 -12.22 -8.87 -12.52
C GLN A 107 -11.61 -10.04 -11.71
N SER A 108 -10.99 -11.01 -12.38
CA SER A 108 -10.35 -12.15 -11.71
C SER A 108 -9.12 -11.75 -10.89
N GLU A 109 -8.59 -10.55 -11.08
CA GLU A 109 -7.44 -10.04 -10.34
C GLU A 109 -7.85 -9.26 -9.09
N LEU A 110 -9.14 -9.06 -8.87
CA LEU A 110 -9.64 -8.32 -7.72
C LEU A 110 -9.37 -9.11 -6.43
N VAL A 111 -8.79 -8.43 -5.45
CA VAL A 111 -8.55 -8.98 -4.12
C VAL A 111 -9.75 -8.59 -3.25
N ASN A 112 -10.78 -9.44 -3.26
CA ASN A 112 -12.07 -9.14 -2.62
C ASN A 112 -11.95 -8.88 -1.12
N SER A 113 -11.02 -9.53 -0.44
CA SER A 113 -10.82 -9.33 1.00
C SER A 113 -10.20 -7.96 1.33
N GLY A 114 -9.56 -7.32 0.35
CA GLY A 114 -8.79 -6.11 0.60
C GLY A 114 -7.54 -6.33 1.44
N ASN A 115 -7.16 -7.56 1.68
CA ASN A 115 -6.02 -7.92 2.53
C ASN A 115 -5.04 -8.79 1.73
N TRP A 116 -3.91 -8.20 1.35
CA TRP A 116 -2.93 -8.87 0.50
C TRP A 116 -2.35 -10.14 1.13
N ALA A 117 -2.09 -10.13 2.43
CA ALA A 117 -1.57 -11.30 3.14
C ALA A 117 -2.54 -12.47 3.07
N HIS A 118 -3.84 -12.20 3.24
CA HIS A 118 -4.88 -13.22 3.11
C HIS A 118 -4.94 -13.79 1.70
N PHE A 119 -4.87 -12.92 0.69
CA PHE A 119 -4.88 -13.31 -0.72
C PHE A 119 -3.70 -14.21 -1.06
N LYS A 120 -2.49 -13.85 -0.64
CA LYS A 120 -1.27 -14.65 -0.90
C LYS A 120 -1.32 -16.01 -0.18
N THR A 121 -1.82 -16.04 1.03
CA THR A 121 -1.98 -17.30 1.78
C THR A 121 -2.93 -18.24 1.05
N LYS A 122 -4.06 -17.70 0.56
CA LYS A 122 -5.04 -18.49 -0.18
C LYS A 122 -4.47 -19.07 -1.47
N LEU A 123 -3.65 -18.29 -2.19
CA LEU A 123 -2.96 -18.79 -3.38
C LEU A 123 -2.01 -19.94 -3.05
N LYS A 124 -1.28 -19.82 -1.94
CA LYS A 124 -0.39 -20.88 -1.45
C LYS A 124 -1.14 -22.19 -1.19
N ASP A 125 -2.32 -22.09 -0.61
CA ASP A 125 -3.14 -23.26 -0.28
C ASP A 125 -3.70 -23.95 -1.52
N LEU A 126 -3.73 -23.28 -2.68
CA LEU A 126 -4.22 -23.83 -3.93
C LEU A 126 -3.15 -24.58 -4.72
N ILE A 127 -1.92 -24.46 -4.34
CA ILE A 127 -0.80 -25.15 -4.97
C ILE A 127 -0.06 -26.01 -3.94
#